data_3f0790a868ac10e18e1f0c1203f7328b
#
_entry.id   3f0790a868ac10e18e1f0c1203f7328b
#
_cell.length_a   1.000
_cell.length_b   1.000
_cell.length_c   1.000
_cell.angle_alpha   90.00
_cell.angle_beta   90.00
_cell.angle_gamma   90.00
#
_symmetry.space_group_name_H-M   'P 1'
#
loop_
_entity.id
_entity.type
_entity.pdbx_description
1 polymer ?
#
loop_
_entity_poly.entity_id
_entity_poly.type
_entity_poly.pdbx_seq_one_letter_code
_entity_poly.pdbx_strand_id
1 'polypeptide(L)'
;MKFFRRCLALGLASITGFGVLALSPVAAQAAVDPLHDGLSEATAAASCWEIKQNNPRSENGTYWLQTATMDAPRQFFCDQSTDGGGWVLIGRGREGWETWSQGKGDESKLATRSRTPGDFEVIQASHETVNGLLGGTKVSDLADGVMVQRAWNYRGTAYQTVRMQFPKMSDFIWP
;
A
#
# COMPACT_ATOMS: atom_id res chain seq x y z
N MET A 1 5.29 2.16 -18.06
CA MET A 1 4.72 3.30 -18.75
C MET A 1 5.59 4.51 -18.48
N LYS A 2 6.30 5.02 -19.49
CA LYS A 2 7.18 6.19 -19.37
C LYS A 2 6.33 7.43 -19.58
N PHE A 3 6.25 8.32 -18.60
CA PHE A 3 5.61 9.62 -18.78
C PHE A 3 6.63 10.61 -19.36
N PHE A 4 6.39 11.06 -20.59
CA PHE A 4 7.10 12.16 -21.23
C PHE A 4 6.51 13.50 -20.78
N ARG A 5 7.35 14.34 -20.19
CA ARG A 5 7.04 15.77 -20.06
C ARG A 5 7.34 16.44 -21.39
N ARG A 6 6.35 17.01 -22.04
CA ARG A 6 6.55 17.97 -23.14
C ARG A 6 6.61 19.38 -22.57
N CYS A 7 7.78 19.97 -22.65
CA CYS A 7 7.94 21.43 -22.58
C CYS A 7 7.46 22.03 -23.89
N LEU A 8 6.54 22.98 -23.82
CA LEU A 8 6.28 23.91 -24.93
C LEU A 8 6.69 25.31 -24.46
N ALA A 9 7.76 25.78 -25.04
CA ALA A 9 8.10 27.21 -25.04
C ALA A 9 7.38 27.89 -26.22
N LEU A 10 6.82 29.07 -26.01
CA LEU A 10 6.93 30.20 -26.93
C LEU A 10 5.88 31.29 -26.62
N GLY A 11 6.35 32.52 -26.60
CA GLY A 11 5.54 33.68 -26.94
C GLY A 11 5.67 34.86 -25.98
N LEU A 12 6.69 35.67 -26.18
CA LEU A 12 6.71 37.06 -25.67
C LEU A 12 5.58 37.88 -26.30
N ALA A 13 4.73 38.45 -25.47
CA ALA A 13 3.94 39.59 -25.83
C ALA A 13 3.90 40.56 -24.65
N SER A 14 4.54 41.69 -24.83
CA SER A 14 4.51 42.83 -23.91
C SER A 14 3.13 43.48 -23.99
N ILE A 15 2.41 43.57 -22.88
CA ILE A 15 1.28 44.50 -22.72
C ILE A 15 1.37 45.15 -21.34
N THR A 16 1.39 46.46 -21.39
CA THR A 16 1.42 47.45 -20.32
C THR A 16 0.23 47.32 -19.35
N GLY A 17 0.54 47.36 -18.08
CA GLY A 17 -0.18 47.94 -16.95
C GLY A 17 -1.67 47.66 -16.78
N PHE A 18 -1.98 46.73 -15.87
CA PHE A 18 -3.16 46.83 -15.00
C PHE A 18 -2.87 45.91 -13.78
N GLY A 19 -3.18 46.42 -12.58
CA GLY A 19 -2.91 45.74 -11.35
C GLY A 19 -3.60 44.38 -11.30
N VAL A 20 -2.79 43.31 -11.37
CA VAL A 20 -3.26 41.96 -11.24
C VAL A 20 -3.28 41.61 -9.75
N LEU A 21 -4.48 41.54 -9.17
CA LEU A 21 -4.70 40.80 -7.94
C LEU A 21 -4.18 39.37 -8.18
N ALA A 22 -3.06 39.05 -7.56
CA ALA A 22 -2.53 37.70 -7.59
C ALA A 22 -3.52 36.77 -6.88
N LEU A 23 -4.41 36.14 -7.65
CA LEU A 23 -5.15 34.97 -7.22
C LEU A 23 -4.13 33.85 -7.06
N SER A 24 -3.74 33.58 -5.82
CA SER A 24 -2.96 32.39 -5.49
C SER A 24 -3.73 31.15 -6.01
N PRO A 25 -3.11 30.26 -6.79
CA PRO A 25 -3.78 29.04 -7.20
C PRO A 25 -4.08 28.25 -5.91
N VAL A 26 -5.36 28.13 -5.58
CA VAL A 26 -5.82 27.11 -4.63
C VAL A 26 -5.41 25.79 -5.25
N ALA A 27 -4.47 25.10 -4.62
CA ALA A 27 -4.10 23.76 -5.02
C ALA A 27 -5.39 22.93 -5.03
N ALA A 28 -5.81 22.50 -6.22
CA ALA A 28 -6.94 21.59 -6.36
C ALA A 28 -6.61 20.34 -5.55
N GLN A 29 -7.29 20.16 -4.43
CA GLN A 29 -7.20 18.92 -3.66
C GLN A 29 -7.83 17.85 -4.55
N ALA A 30 -7.07 16.79 -4.83
CA ALA A 30 -7.63 15.63 -5.52
C ALA A 30 -8.88 15.19 -4.75
N ALA A 31 -10.02 15.13 -5.44
CA ALA A 31 -11.25 14.63 -4.87
C ALA A 31 -11.02 13.16 -4.49
N VAL A 32 -11.41 12.80 -3.27
CA VAL A 32 -11.42 11.41 -2.84
C VAL A 32 -12.46 10.68 -3.68
N ASP A 33 -12.09 9.57 -4.32
CA ASP A 33 -13.07 8.70 -4.98
C ASP A 33 -13.80 7.86 -3.92
N PRO A 34 -15.06 8.16 -3.62
CA PRO A 34 -15.79 7.43 -2.59
C PRO A 34 -16.15 6.00 -3.02
N LEU A 35 -15.99 5.64 -4.31
CA LEU A 35 -16.29 4.30 -4.81
C LEU A 35 -15.19 3.28 -4.49
N HIS A 36 -13.97 3.76 -4.22
CA HIS A 36 -12.79 2.91 -3.95
C HIS A 36 -11.96 3.43 -2.77
N ASP A 37 -12.63 3.92 -1.74
CA ASP A 37 -11.97 4.44 -0.54
C ASP A 37 -11.58 3.35 0.47
N GLY A 38 -12.09 2.14 0.30
CA GLY A 38 -11.83 1.00 1.18
C GLY A 38 -12.43 1.11 2.58
N LEU A 39 -13.30 2.11 2.84
CA LEU A 39 -13.88 2.33 4.16
C LEU A 39 -15.06 1.40 4.47
N SER A 40 -15.65 0.80 3.46
CA SER A 40 -16.72 -0.19 3.59
C SER A 40 -16.51 -1.34 2.60
N GLU A 41 -17.24 -2.44 2.82
CA GLU A 41 -17.25 -3.56 1.89
C GLU A 41 -17.70 -3.14 0.49
N ALA A 42 -18.72 -2.27 0.42
CA ALA A 42 -19.27 -1.77 -0.83
C ALA A 42 -18.32 -0.82 -1.59
N THR A 43 -17.36 -0.24 -0.90
CA THR A 43 -16.36 0.68 -1.46
C THR A 43 -14.94 0.10 -1.40
N ALA A 44 -14.84 -1.23 -1.40
CA ALA A 44 -13.56 -1.92 -1.37
C ALA A 44 -12.65 -1.46 -2.52
N ALA A 45 -11.40 -1.20 -2.21
CA ALA A 45 -10.38 -0.82 -3.18
C ALA A 45 -9.60 -2.04 -3.68
N ALA A 46 -8.98 -1.96 -4.84
CA ALA A 46 -8.15 -3.06 -5.34
C ALA A 46 -6.83 -3.18 -4.56
N SER A 47 -6.37 -2.11 -3.89
CA SER A 47 -5.13 -2.15 -3.10
C SER A 47 -5.05 -0.99 -2.11
N CYS A 48 -4.18 -1.13 -1.09
CA CYS A 48 -3.81 -0.02 -0.22
C CYS A 48 -3.20 1.15 -1.01
N TRP A 49 -2.54 0.87 -2.13
CA TRP A 49 -1.98 1.88 -3.01
C TRP A 49 -3.06 2.69 -3.73
N GLU A 50 -4.13 2.04 -4.23
CA GLU A 50 -5.28 2.74 -4.82
C GLU A 50 -5.90 3.70 -3.81
N ILE A 51 -6.13 3.25 -2.57
CA ILE A 51 -6.61 4.11 -1.49
C ILE A 51 -5.70 5.34 -1.31
N LYS A 52 -4.38 5.13 -1.32
CA LYS A 52 -3.40 6.20 -1.19
C LYS A 52 -3.43 7.18 -2.36
N GLN A 53 -3.64 6.69 -3.58
CA GLN A 53 -3.77 7.53 -4.77
C GLN A 53 -5.06 8.35 -4.74
N ASN A 54 -6.18 7.73 -4.38
CA ASN A 54 -7.50 8.38 -4.31
C ASN A 54 -7.58 9.35 -3.13
N ASN A 55 -6.91 9.04 -2.01
CA ASN A 55 -6.81 9.90 -0.84
C ASN A 55 -5.38 9.98 -0.32
N PRO A 56 -4.57 10.95 -0.78
CA PRO A 56 -3.19 11.13 -0.30
C PRO A 56 -3.06 11.39 1.21
N ARG A 57 -4.16 11.75 1.88
CA ARG A 57 -4.23 11.97 3.33
C ARG A 57 -4.71 10.74 4.08
N SER A 58 -4.95 9.60 3.40
CA SER A 58 -5.36 8.37 4.07
C SER A 58 -4.35 8.00 5.17
N GLU A 59 -4.86 7.54 6.28
CA GLU A 59 -4.09 7.18 7.46
C GLU A 59 -3.87 5.67 7.54
N ASN A 60 -2.92 5.26 8.37
CA ASN A 60 -2.72 3.85 8.69
C ASN A 60 -3.96 3.28 9.35
N GLY A 61 -4.46 2.15 8.85
CA GLY A 61 -5.69 1.58 9.39
C GLY A 61 -6.15 0.34 8.64
N THR A 62 -7.33 -0.10 9.05
CA THR A 62 -8.03 -1.23 8.44
C THR A 62 -8.88 -0.75 7.27
N TYR A 63 -8.70 -1.40 6.12
CA TYR A 63 -9.43 -1.09 4.90
C TYR A 63 -9.96 -2.35 4.25
N TRP A 64 -11.05 -2.21 3.52
CA TRP A 64 -11.61 -3.26 2.68
C TRP A 64 -10.91 -3.28 1.33
N LEU A 65 -10.38 -4.45 0.97
CA LEU A 65 -9.71 -4.67 -0.30
C LEU A 65 -10.41 -5.79 -1.07
N GLN A 66 -10.52 -5.62 -2.39
CA GLN A 66 -10.96 -6.65 -3.32
C GLN A 66 -10.29 -6.45 -4.68
N THR A 67 -9.63 -7.49 -5.17
CA THR A 67 -9.14 -7.58 -6.53
C THR A 67 -10.03 -8.51 -7.36
N ALA A 68 -9.83 -8.55 -8.68
CA ALA A 68 -10.57 -9.45 -9.58
C ALA A 68 -10.33 -10.94 -9.30
N THR A 69 -9.29 -11.29 -8.54
CA THR A 69 -8.93 -12.66 -8.18
C THR A 69 -9.34 -13.05 -6.77
N MET A 70 -10.02 -12.16 -6.05
CA MET A 70 -10.58 -12.43 -4.73
C MET A 70 -12.08 -12.68 -4.82
N ASP A 71 -12.56 -13.71 -4.14
CA ASP A 71 -13.99 -14.08 -4.15
C ASP A 71 -14.89 -13.03 -3.50
N ALA A 72 -14.38 -12.33 -2.49
CA ALA A 72 -15.10 -11.30 -1.75
C ALA A 72 -14.16 -10.25 -1.17
N PRO A 73 -14.67 -9.05 -0.85
CA PRO A 73 -13.93 -8.05 -0.11
C PRO A 73 -13.50 -8.59 1.26
N ARG A 74 -12.27 -8.26 1.66
CA ARG A 74 -11.71 -8.63 2.96
C ARG A 74 -11.00 -7.44 3.58
N GLN A 75 -10.94 -7.43 4.92
CA GLN A 75 -10.25 -6.39 5.65
C GLN A 75 -8.76 -6.71 5.81
N PHE A 76 -7.93 -5.70 5.54
CA PHE A 76 -6.48 -5.74 5.76
C PHE A 76 -6.00 -4.45 6.39
N PHE A 77 -4.90 -4.52 7.11
CA PHE A 77 -4.22 -3.33 7.56
C PHE A 77 -3.41 -2.72 6.40
N CYS A 78 -3.66 -1.44 6.12
CA CYS A 78 -2.86 -0.65 5.20
C CYS A 78 -1.94 0.30 5.98
N ASP A 79 -0.64 0.26 5.68
CA ASP A 79 0.33 1.28 6.12
C ASP A 79 0.40 2.36 5.04
N GLN A 80 -0.22 3.50 5.33
CA GLN A 80 -0.35 4.64 4.42
C GLN A 80 0.72 5.71 4.65
N SER A 81 1.63 5.48 5.60
CA SER A 81 2.63 6.47 6.01
C SER A 81 4.07 6.07 5.69
N THR A 82 4.40 4.79 5.82
CA THR A 82 5.78 4.33 5.62
C THR A 82 6.12 4.42 4.15
N ASP A 83 7.19 5.17 3.85
CA ASP A 83 7.85 5.17 2.56
C ASP A 83 6.90 5.44 1.37
N GLY A 84 6.05 6.45 1.52
CA GLY A 84 5.04 6.84 0.54
C GLY A 84 3.67 6.18 0.75
N GLY A 85 3.56 5.17 1.59
CA GLY A 85 2.30 4.48 1.88
C GLY A 85 1.91 3.43 0.84
N GLY A 86 0.69 2.91 0.97
CA GLY A 86 0.14 1.92 0.04
C GLY A 86 0.55 0.48 0.32
N TRP A 87 1.09 0.19 1.51
CA TRP A 87 1.52 -1.15 1.90
C TRP A 87 0.40 -1.94 2.57
N VAL A 88 0.20 -3.18 2.16
CA VAL A 88 -0.71 -4.12 2.81
C VAL A 88 0.06 -5.08 3.72
N LEU A 89 -0.46 -5.31 4.93
CA LEU A 89 0.11 -6.27 5.86
C LEU A 89 -0.31 -7.70 5.50
N ILE A 90 0.65 -8.54 5.13
CA ILE A 90 0.43 -9.94 4.77
C ILE A 90 0.98 -10.95 5.79
N GLY A 91 1.68 -10.49 6.80
CA GLY A 91 2.21 -11.38 7.83
C GLY A 91 2.91 -10.63 8.94
N ARG A 92 2.95 -11.26 10.10
CA ARG A 92 3.73 -10.85 11.27
C ARG A 92 4.25 -12.09 11.98
N GLY A 93 5.50 -12.06 12.41
CA GLY A 93 6.18 -13.20 13.00
C GLY A 93 7.13 -12.81 14.13
N ARG A 94 7.75 -13.82 14.74
CA ARG A 94 8.80 -13.70 15.77
C ARG A 94 10.04 -14.47 15.32
N GLU A 95 11.03 -14.54 16.19
CA GLU A 95 12.22 -15.36 15.99
C GLU A 95 11.83 -16.81 15.65
N GLY A 96 12.49 -17.40 14.67
CA GLY A 96 12.17 -18.75 14.20
C GLY A 96 10.90 -18.82 13.35
N TRP A 97 10.43 -17.67 12.83
CA TRP A 97 9.33 -17.63 11.87
C TRP A 97 9.75 -18.29 10.56
N GLU A 98 8.92 -19.23 10.14
CA GLU A 98 9.03 -19.89 8.85
C GLU A 98 7.86 -19.47 7.96
N THR A 99 8.02 -19.59 6.66
CA THR A 99 6.94 -19.36 5.69
C THR A 99 6.11 -20.61 5.51
N TRP A 100 4.79 -20.47 5.51
CA TRP A 100 3.83 -21.55 5.25
C TRP A 100 2.93 -21.18 4.07
N SER A 101 2.91 -22.03 3.05
CA SER A 101 2.07 -21.82 1.87
C SER A 101 0.57 -21.72 2.21
N GLN A 102 0.14 -22.46 3.22
CA GLN A 102 -1.26 -22.48 3.67
C GLN A 102 -1.59 -21.34 4.66
N GLY A 103 -0.63 -20.47 4.93
CA GLY A 103 -0.77 -19.46 5.97
C GLY A 103 -0.58 -20.01 7.38
N LYS A 104 -0.70 -19.14 8.37
CA LYS A 104 -0.62 -19.47 9.79
C LYS A 104 -1.48 -18.57 10.62
N GLY A 105 -2.14 -19.14 11.62
CA GLY A 105 -3.01 -18.38 12.52
C GLY A 105 -4.30 -17.93 11.83
N ASP A 106 -4.96 -16.96 12.46
CA ASP A 106 -6.20 -16.39 11.95
C ASP A 106 -5.88 -15.15 11.06
N GLU A 107 -5.99 -15.34 9.74
CA GLU A 107 -5.71 -14.27 8.76
C GLU A 107 -6.57 -13.02 8.96
N SER A 108 -7.78 -13.13 9.54
CA SER A 108 -8.63 -11.96 9.78
C SER A 108 -7.98 -10.93 10.70
N LYS A 109 -7.05 -11.38 11.54
CA LYS A 109 -6.28 -10.52 12.44
C LYS A 109 -5.18 -9.71 11.72
N LEU A 110 -4.94 -9.93 10.42
CA LEU A 110 -4.12 -9.06 9.58
C LEU A 110 -4.80 -7.72 9.26
N ALA A 111 -6.08 -7.60 9.58
CA ALA A 111 -6.80 -6.32 9.54
C ALA A 111 -6.27 -5.31 10.56
N THR A 112 -5.52 -5.75 11.56
CA THR A 112 -4.95 -4.88 12.59
C THR A 112 -3.44 -5.09 12.72
N ARG A 113 -2.72 -4.01 13.01
CA ARG A 113 -1.29 -4.08 13.30
C ARG A 113 -1.07 -4.04 14.81
N SER A 114 -0.82 -5.21 15.42
CA SER A 114 -0.36 -5.25 16.80
C SER A 114 1.15 -5.01 16.86
N ARG A 115 1.57 -4.14 17.78
CA ARG A 115 2.98 -3.89 18.13
C ARG A 115 3.26 -4.21 19.60
N THR A 116 2.26 -4.69 20.32
CA THR A 116 2.39 -5.04 21.74
C THR A 116 3.04 -6.41 21.88
N PRO A 117 4.21 -6.54 22.50
CA PRO A 117 4.91 -7.82 22.57
C PRO A 117 4.11 -8.95 23.24
N GLY A 118 3.23 -8.62 24.20
CA GLY A 118 2.37 -9.60 24.89
C GLY A 118 1.23 -10.13 24.01
N ASP A 119 0.76 -9.33 23.07
CA ASP A 119 -0.37 -9.67 22.18
C ASP A 119 0.10 -10.09 20.80
N PHE A 120 1.40 -10.33 20.64
CA PHE A 120 1.99 -10.64 19.36
C PHE A 120 1.77 -12.10 19.00
N GLU A 121 0.75 -12.34 18.19
CA GLU A 121 0.46 -13.63 17.57
C GLU A 121 1.15 -13.72 16.21
N VAL A 122 1.73 -14.88 15.92
CA VAL A 122 2.30 -15.19 14.60
C VAL A 122 1.16 -15.45 13.64
N ILE A 123 1.04 -14.61 12.62
CA ILE A 123 0.02 -14.71 11.57
C ILE A 123 0.67 -14.50 10.22
N GLN A 124 0.32 -15.35 9.27
CA GLN A 124 0.74 -15.22 7.88
C GLN A 124 -0.44 -15.51 6.97
N ALA A 125 -0.64 -14.64 5.97
CA ALA A 125 -1.58 -14.90 4.91
C ALA A 125 -1.16 -16.13 4.10
N SER A 126 -2.13 -16.93 3.68
CA SER A 126 -1.91 -18.04 2.76
C SER A 126 -1.43 -17.54 1.39
N HIS A 127 -0.82 -18.42 0.60
CA HIS A 127 -0.47 -18.09 -0.78
C HIS A 127 -1.70 -17.68 -1.61
N GLU A 128 -2.86 -18.28 -1.32
CA GLU A 128 -4.14 -17.94 -1.97
C GLU A 128 -4.54 -16.48 -1.69
N THR A 129 -4.49 -16.08 -0.42
CA THR A 129 -4.76 -14.70 -0.01
C THR A 129 -3.77 -13.71 -0.64
N VAL A 130 -2.47 -14.03 -0.62
CA VAL A 130 -1.46 -13.14 -1.23
C VAL A 130 -1.63 -13.05 -2.74
N ASN A 131 -1.87 -14.17 -3.43
CA ASN A 131 -2.14 -14.18 -4.87
C ASN A 131 -3.45 -13.43 -5.21
N GLY A 132 -4.46 -13.56 -4.36
CA GLY A 132 -5.67 -12.74 -4.44
C GLY A 132 -5.35 -11.25 -4.39
N LEU A 133 -4.61 -10.80 -3.39
CA LEU A 133 -4.19 -9.40 -3.25
C LEU A 133 -3.31 -8.90 -4.42
N LEU A 134 -2.50 -9.77 -5.02
CA LEU A 134 -1.69 -9.43 -6.19
C LEU A 134 -2.53 -9.20 -7.46
N GLY A 135 -3.78 -9.69 -7.50
CA GLY A 135 -4.67 -9.45 -8.64
C GLY A 135 -4.12 -9.92 -9.98
N GLY A 136 -3.32 -10.98 -9.99
CA GLY A 136 -2.62 -11.50 -11.18
C GLY A 136 -1.26 -10.87 -11.46
N THR A 137 -0.83 -9.88 -10.67
CA THR A 137 0.52 -9.30 -10.76
C THR A 137 1.54 -10.26 -10.15
N LYS A 138 2.68 -10.45 -10.79
CA LYS A 138 3.78 -11.22 -10.22
C LYS A 138 4.52 -10.41 -9.15
N VAL A 139 5.02 -11.07 -8.10
CA VAL A 139 5.84 -10.41 -7.06
C VAL A 139 7.06 -9.71 -7.66
N SER A 140 7.67 -10.28 -8.71
CA SER A 140 8.78 -9.69 -9.45
C SER A 140 8.44 -8.39 -10.21
N ASP A 141 7.15 -8.14 -10.45
CA ASP A 141 6.67 -6.96 -11.16
C ASP A 141 6.20 -5.85 -10.22
N LEU A 142 6.22 -6.09 -8.90
CA LEU A 142 5.94 -5.07 -7.91
C LEU A 142 7.04 -4.01 -7.94
N ALA A 143 6.68 -2.78 -8.27
CA ALA A 143 7.64 -1.67 -8.42
C ALA A 143 8.41 -1.41 -7.11
N ASP A 144 7.75 -1.52 -5.98
CA ASP A 144 8.31 -1.29 -4.65
C ASP A 144 8.73 -2.58 -3.93
N GLY A 145 8.43 -3.75 -4.53
CA GLY A 145 8.80 -5.06 -4.00
C GLY A 145 8.05 -5.43 -2.72
N VAL A 146 8.75 -6.11 -1.81
CA VAL A 146 8.24 -6.55 -0.51
C VAL A 146 8.98 -5.81 0.60
N MET A 147 8.23 -5.28 1.56
CA MET A 147 8.78 -4.58 2.71
C MET A 147 8.73 -5.47 3.96
N VAL A 148 9.86 -5.58 4.64
CA VAL A 148 9.96 -6.22 5.95
C VAL A 148 10.30 -5.17 7.00
N GLN A 149 9.45 -5.03 8.01
CA GLN A 149 9.74 -4.24 9.19
C GLN A 149 10.01 -5.16 10.37
N ARG A 150 11.24 -5.16 10.87
CA ARG A 150 11.61 -5.94 12.05
C ARG A 150 11.87 -5.02 13.25
N ALA A 151 11.51 -5.49 14.43
CA ALA A 151 11.91 -4.81 15.65
C ALA A 151 13.44 -4.86 15.78
N TRP A 152 14.03 -3.72 16.00
CA TRP A 152 15.46 -3.56 16.24
C TRP A 152 15.80 -3.82 17.71
N ASN A 153 14.84 -3.64 18.62
CA ASN A 153 15.00 -3.89 20.03
C ASN A 153 13.94 -4.87 20.56
N TYR A 154 14.24 -5.52 21.67
CA TYR A 154 13.34 -6.51 22.28
C TYR A 154 12.01 -5.92 22.79
N ARG A 155 11.90 -4.58 22.93
CA ARG A 155 10.66 -3.89 23.35
C ARG A 155 9.72 -3.63 22.17
N GLY A 156 10.15 -3.86 20.95
CA GLY A 156 9.32 -3.59 19.76
C GLY A 156 8.99 -2.10 19.57
N THR A 157 9.82 -1.18 20.07
CA THR A 157 9.60 0.27 19.97
C THR A 157 10.42 0.95 18.89
N ALA A 158 11.48 0.30 18.41
CA ALA A 158 12.29 0.76 17.29
C ALA A 158 12.30 -0.31 16.18
N TYR A 159 12.18 0.14 14.93
CA TYR A 159 12.05 -0.75 13.77
C TYR A 159 13.12 -0.45 12.75
N GLN A 160 13.60 -1.51 12.11
CA GLN A 160 14.40 -1.48 10.90
C GLN A 160 13.52 -1.90 9.73
N THR A 161 13.56 -1.13 8.65
CA THR A 161 12.83 -1.43 7.41
C THR A 161 13.79 -1.89 6.34
N VAL A 162 13.47 -3.00 5.71
CA VAL A 162 14.20 -3.55 4.56
C VAL A 162 13.22 -3.72 3.42
N ARG A 163 13.58 -3.26 2.22
CA ARG A 163 12.85 -3.55 0.98
C ARG A 163 13.61 -4.56 0.16
N MET A 164 12.88 -5.49 -0.42
CA MET A 164 13.41 -6.54 -1.28
C MET A 164 12.68 -6.51 -2.62
N GLN A 165 13.42 -6.42 -3.71
CA GLN A 165 12.90 -6.63 -5.06
C GLN A 165 13.35 -7.99 -5.55
N PHE A 166 12.46 -8.70 -6.20
CA PHE A 166 12.75 -10.01 -6.77
C PHE A 166 13.14 -9.87 -8.23
N PRO A 167 14.18 -10.62 -8.69
CA PRO A 167 14.59 -10.58 -10.10
C PRO A 167 13.45 -11.07 -11.00
N LYS A 168 13.28 -10.45 -12.17
CA LYS A 168 12.23 -10.80 -13.15
C LYS A 168 12.31 -12.24 -13.68
N MET A 169 13.41 -12.94 -13.44
CA MET A 169 13.63 -14.32 -13.89
C MET A 169 13.07 -15.38 -12.94
N SER A 170 12.63 -14.99 -11.77
CA SER A 170 12.05 -15.94 -10.83
C SER A 170 10.55 -16.07 -11.11
N ASP A 171 10.10 -17.28 -11.45
CA ASP A 171 8.69 -17.66 -11.30
C ASP A 171 8.39 -17.79 -9.79
N PHE A 172 8.76 -16.73 -9.03
CA PHE A 172 8.54 -16.70 -7.61
C PHE A 172 7.03 -16.60 -7.38
N ILE A 173 6.47 -17.74 -7.07
CA ILE A 173 5.14 -17.87 -6.50
C ILE A 173 5.35 -17.67 -5.01
N TRP A 174 4.57 -16.83 -4.37
CA TRP A 174 4.58 -16.71 -2.92
C TRP A 174 4.40 -18.12 -2.32
N PRO A 175 5.38 -18.62 -1.53
CA PRO A 175 5.38 -20.01 -1.05
C PRO A 175 4.24 -20.30 -0.10
#